data_b9f31aea1887ccb674c7da6c0a2cdbfc
#
_entry.id   b9f31aea1887ccb674c7da6c0a2cdbfc
#
_cell.length_a   1.000
_cell.length_b   1.000
_cell.length_c   1.000
_cell.angle_alpha   90.00
_cell.angle_beta   90.00
_cell.angle_gamma   90.00
#
_symmetry.space_group_name_H-M   'P 1'
#
loop_
_entity.id
_entity.type
_entity.pdbx_description
1 polymer ?
#
loop_
_entity_poly.entity_id
_entity_poly.type
_entity_poly.pdbx_seq_one_letter_code
_entity_poly.pdbx_strand_id
1 'polypeptide(L)'
;MYSQLLPLAALAATVSGHGLITKPTPRGPGDASSAACGSSVVANIKGDLTSHVEGLPELAAKDTGYHGDLCNLWLCRGLQYADNAANVQAYKPGQKVTIEVQLTIPHAGSANVSIVDTKTNTIIGEPLLSWPSGYADERQFYAHQTPANQTKFDVTIPEDLGSKCADAGSCVIQWWWYGTGAKQTYESCIDFTA
;
A
#
# COMPACT_ATOMS: atom_id res chain seq x y z
N MET A 1 -25.67 -2.54 52.76
CA MET A 1 -25.95 -2.51 51.35
C MET A 1 -24.68 -2.06 50.64
N TYR A 2 -23.87 -2.99 50.12
CA TYR A 2 -22.64 -2.68 49.35
C TYR A 2 -23.00 -2.63 47.87
N SER A 3 -22.95 -1.41 47.32
CA SER A 3 -23.10 -1.19 45.85
C SER A 3 -21.80 -1.61 45.18
N GLN A 4 -21.83 -2.70 44.43
CA GLN A 4 -20.70 -3.11 43.59
C GLN A 4 -20.77 -2.30 42.29
N LEU A 5 -19.83 -1.35 42.13
CA LEU A 5 -19.54 -0.67 40.86
C LEU A 5 -18.76 -1.64 39.97
N LEU A 6 -19.43 -2.19 38.99
CA LEU A 6 -18.78 -2.94 37.89
C LEU A 6 -18.00 -1.96 37.01
N PRO A 7 -16.70 -2.19 36.77
CA PRO A 7 -15.96 -1.37 35.82
C PRO A 7 -16.46 -1.67 34.40
N LEU A 8 -16.94 -0.63 33.71
CA LEU A 8 -17.21 -0.70 32.27
C LEU A 8 -15.87 -0.78 31.55
N ALA A 9 -15.46 -1.97 31.14
CA ALA A 9 -14.33 -2.13 30.23
C ALA A 9 -14.75 -1.58 28.85
N ALA A 10 -14.26 -0.39 28.50
CA ALA A 10 -14.38 0.11 27.15
C ALA A 10 -13.53 -0.79 26.23
N LEU A 11 -14.19 -1.65 25.44
CA LEU A 11 -13.54 -2.29 24.30
C LEU A 11 -13.21 -1.17 23.30
N ALA A 12 -11.94 -0.80 23.22
CA ALA A 12 -11.43 -0.03 22.08
C ALA A 12 -11.52 -0.98 20.86
N ALA A 13 -12.56 -0.82 20.06
CA ALA A 13 -12.60 -1.44 18.74
C ALA A 13 -11.49 -0.78 17.92
N THR A 14 -10.41 -1.51 17.65
CA THR A 14 -9.41 -1.10 16.66
C THR A 14 -10.07 -1.21 15.30
N VAL A 15 -10.64 -0.12 14.82
CA VAL A 15 -11.16 -0.06 13.45
C VAL A 15 -9.92 0.05 12.56
N SER A 16 -9.59 -1.05 11.88
CA SER A 16 -8.51 -1.10 10.89
C SER A 16 -9.07 -0.67 9.55
N GLY A 17 -8.49 0.35 8.91
CA GLY A 17 -8.79 0.70 7.52
C GLY A 17 -8.30 -0.38 6.56
N HIS A 18 -8.85 -0.42 5.35
CA HIS A 18 -8.46 -1.42 4.38
C HIS A 18 -8.61 -0.89 2.95
N GLY A 19 -7.55 -1.04 2.16
CA GLY A 19 -7.56 -0.66 0.75
C GLY A 19 -6.36 -1.18 -0.02
N LEU A 20 -6.53 -1.36 -1.33
CA LEU A 20 -5.47 -1.76 -2.26
C LEU A 20 -5.79 -1.34 -3.70
N ILE A 21 -4.78 -1.27 -4.55
CA ILE A 21 -4.97 -1.21 -6.00
C ILE A 21 -5.55 -2.55 -6.47
N THR A 22 -6.54 -2.48 -7.36
CA THR A 22 -7.11 -3.65 -8.03
C THR A 22 -6.73 -3.73 -9.50
N LYS A 23 -6.43 -2.57 -10.12
CA LYS A 23 -5.96 -2.47 -11.51
C LYS A 23 -5.02 -1.28 -11.70
N PRO A 24 -3.97 -1.46 -12.50
CA PRO A 24 -3.38 -2.72 -12.98
C PRO A 24 -3.05 -3.68 -11.84
N THR A 25 -2.78 -4.97 -12.14
CA THR A 25 -2.49 -5.97 -11.12
C THR A 25 -1.30 -5.54 -10.25
N PRO A 26 -1.48 -5.33 -8.94
CA PRO A 26 -0.41 -4.94 -8.05
C PRO A 26 0.42 -6.15 -7.61
N ARG A 27 1.54 -5.88 -6.89
CA ARG A 27 2.28 -6.95 -6.21
C ARG A 27 1.38 -7.70 -5.24
N GLY A 28 1.42 -9.03 -5.34
CA GLY A 28 0.83 -9.96 -4.40
C GLY A 28 1.90 -10.77 -3.64
N PRO A 29 1.53 -11.41 -2.52
CA PRO A 29 2.45 -12.21 -1.71
C PRO A 29 2.72 -13.59 -2.34
N GLY A 30 3.99 -14.00 -2.35
CA GLY A 30 4.43 -15.30 -2.85
C GLY A 30 5.60 -15.87 -2.05
N ASP A 31 6.32 -16.83 -2.67
CA ASP A 31 7.39 -17.56 -2.02
C ASP A 31 8.65 -16.71 -1.83
N ALA A 32 8.97 -15.84 -2.79
CA ALA A 32 10.09 -14.90 -2.65
C ALA A 32 9.84 -13.89 -1.53
N SER A 33 8.61 -13.40 -1.40
CA SER A 33 8.19 -12.56 -0.27
C SER A 33 8.32 -13.31 1.07
N SER A 34 7.95 -14.59 1.12
CA SER A 34 8.11 -15.42 2.32
C SER A 34 9.56 -15.64 2.68
N ALA A 35 10.43 -15.88 1.67
CA ALA A 35 11.86 -16.06 1.87
C ALA A 35 12.58 -14.79 2.35
N ALA A 36 12.13 -13.60 1.90
CA ALA A 36 12.71 -12.32 2.29
C ALA A 36 12.15 -11.78 3.62
N CYS A 37 10.81 -11.79 3.77
CA CYS A 37 10.11 -11.11 4.86
C CYS A 37 9.71 -12.02 6.02
N GLY A 38 9.91 -13.33 5.88
CA GLY A 38 9.43 -14.31 6.85
C GLY A 38 7.99 -14.75 6.60
N SER A 39 7.70 -15.95 7.03
CA SER A 39 6.39 -16.60 6.82
C SER A 39 5.26 -15.91 7.58
N SER A 40 5.54 -15.35 8.74
CA SER A 40 4.55 -14.68 9.61
C SER A 40 4.04 -13.39 8.96
N VAL A 41 4.93 -12.59 8.38
CA VAL A 41 4.60 -11.36 7.65
C VAL A 41 3.73 -11.70 6.45
N VAL A 42 4.16 -12.67 5.65
CA VAL A 42 3.44 -13.04 4.43
C VAL A 42 2.10 -13.70 4.74
N ALA A 43 2.01 -14.52 5.80
CA ALA A 43 0.73 -15.09 6.25
C ALA A 43 -0.27 -13.99 6.68
N ASN A 44 0.21 -12.95 7.37
CA ASN A 44 -0.63 -11.79 7.73
C ASN A 44 -1.17 -11.08 6.49
N ILE A 45 -0.29 -10.78 5.51
CA ILE A 45 -0.70 -10.14 4.26
C ILE A 45 -1.66 -11.02 3.44
N LYS A 46 -1.43 -12.35 3.38
CA LYS A 46 -2.33 -13.31 2.71
C LYS A 46 -3.69 -13.39 3.39
N GLY A 47 -3.74 -13.23 4.72
CA GLY A 47 -4.98 -13.20 5.49
C GLY A 47 -5.84 -11.98 5.19
N ASP A 48 -5.20 -10.85 4.87
CA ASP A 48 -5.87 -9.64 4.45
C ASP A 48 -4.98 -8.80 3.53
N LEU A 49 -5.24 -8.90 2.24
CA LEU A 49 -4.51 -8.14 1.20
C LEU A 49 -4.69 -6.62 1.32
N THR A 50 -5.70 -6.17 2.03
CA THR A 50 -6.04 -4.75 2.19
C THR A 50 -5.44 -4.13 3.45
N SER A 51 -4.71 -4.93 4.28
CA SER A 51 -4.19 -4.53 5.58
C SER A 51 -3.08 -3.47 5.52
N HIS A 52 -2.83 -2.82 6.66
CA HIS A 52 -1.83 -1.76 6.83
C HIS A 52 -0.42 -2.31 7.13
N VAL A 53 0.57 -1.42 7.13
CA VAL A 53 2.00 -1.76 7.31
C VAL A 53 2.39 -1.91 8.78
N GLU A 54 1.83 -1.11 9.69
CA GLU A 54 2.34 -0.89 11.07
C GLU A 54 2.46 -2.17 11.92
N GLY A 55 1.64 -3.19 11.68
CA GLY A 55 1.76 -4.47 12.38
C GLY A 55 2.87 -5.39 11.86
N LEU A 56 3.37 -5.15 10.64
CA LEU A 56 4.34 -6.03 10.00
C LEU A 56 5.72 -6.04 10.67
N PRO A 57 6.28 -4.90 11.15
CA PRO A 57 7.56 -4.89 11.84
C PRO A 57 7.58 -5.74 13.11
N GLU A 58 6.47 -5.79 13.85
CA GLU A 58 6.37 -6.61 15.06
C GLU A 58 6.32 -8.11 14.76
N LEU A 59 5.71 -8.49 13.64
CA LEU A 59 5.71 -9.88 13.15
C LEU A 59 7.10 -10.26 12.65
N ALA A 60 7.74 -9.40 11.86
CA ALA A 60 9.09 -9.60 11.35
C ALA A 60 10.12 -9.78 12.47
N ALA A 61 10.03 -8.98 13.52
CA ALA A 61 10.96 -9.06 14.67
C ALA A 61 10.89 -10.41 15.41
N LYS A 62 9.80 -11.16 15.25
CA LYS A 62 9.60 -12.48 15.88
C LYS A 62 9.81 -13.64 14.91
N ASP A 63 10.02 -13.37 13.62
CA ASP A 63 10.20 -14.39 12.59
C ASP A 63 11.69 -14.55 12.25
N THR A 64 12.24 -15.73 12.54
CA THR A 64 13.64 -16.05 12.24
C THR A 64 13.96 -16.10 10.75
N GLY A 65 12.94 -16.15 9.89
CA GLY A 65 13.07 -16.09 8.43
C GLY A 65 13.02 -14.67 7.88
N TYR A 66 12.96 -13.63 8.73
CA TYR A 66 13.01 -12.24 8.27
C TYR A 66 14.44 -11.81 7.95
N HIS A 67 14.65 -11.29 6.76
CA HIS A 67 15.90 -10.75 6.24
C HIS A 67 15.72 -9.26 5.89
N GLY A 68 16.09 -8.38 6.83
CA GLY A 68 15.87 -6.92 6.70
C GLY A 68 16.65 -6.27 5.57
N ASP A 69 17.72 -6.90 5.08
CA ASP A 69 18.48 -6.48 3.90
C ASP A 69 17.77 -6.82 2.57
N LEU A 70 16.84 -7.77 2.59
CA LEU A 70 16.07 -8.21 1.43
C LEU A 70 14.60 -7.74 1.48
N CYS A 71 14.09 -7.44 2.67
CA CYS A 71 12.69 -7.08 2.89
C CYS A 71 12.53 -5.67 3.49
N ASN A 72 12.14 -4.71 2.68
CA ASN A 72 11.71 -3.40 3.16
C ASN A 72 10.18 -3.39 3.35
N LEU A 73 9.72 -3.50 4.60
CA LEU A 73 8.29 -3.52 4.93
C LEU A 73 7.56 -2.22 4.58
N TRP A 74 8.29 -1.11 4.43
CA TRP A 74 7.79 0.22 4.04
C TRP A 74 7.94 0.49 2.54
N LEU A 75 8.15 -0.55 1.75
CA LEU A 75 8.08 -0.53 0.30
C LEU A 75 7.17 -1.67 -0.14
N CYS A 76 6.00 -1.35 -0.67
CA CYS A 76 5.06 -2.37 -1.15
C CYS A 76 4.72 -3.43 -0.08
N ARG A 77 4.79 -3.10 1.21
CA ARG A 77 4.64 -4.02 2.35
C ARG A 77 5.63 -5.19 2.35
N GLY A 78 6.83 -5.00 1.79
CA GLY A 78 7.85 -6.04 1.66
C GLY A 78 7.62 -7.04 0.52
N LEU A 79 6.55 -6.90 -0.27
CA LEU A 79 6.21 -7.80 -1.37
C LEU A 79 7.28 -7.73 -2.47
N GLN A 80 7.79 -8.90 -2.88
CA GLN A 80 8.93 -9.02 -3.76
C GLN A 80 8.56 -9.02 -5.25
N TYR A 81 9.39 -8.37 -6.06
CA TYR A 81 9.27 -8.37 -7.51
C TYR A 81 9.29 -9.81 -8.09
N ALA A 82 10.12 -10.70 -7.56
CA ALA A 82 10.26 -12.05 -8.07
C ALA A 82 8.96 -12.87 -8.06
N ASP A 83 8.04 -12.60 -7.12
CA ASP A 83 6.71 -13.20 -7.10
C ASP A 83 5.76 -12.58 -8.15
N ASN A 84 6.11 -11.41 -8.71
CA ASN A 84 5.23 -10.56 -9.48
C ASN A 84 5.76 -10.24 -10.91
N ALA A 85 6.83 -10.87 -11.33
CA ALA A 85 7.48 -10.61 -12.62
C ALA A 85 6.53 -10.76 -13.83
N ALA A 86 5.51 -11.62 -13.73
CA ALA A 86 4.49 -11.78 -14.77
C ALA A 86 3.48 -10.63 -14.85
N ASN A 87 3.44 -9.74 -13.83
CA ASN A 87 2.49 -8.63 -13.73
C ASN A 87 3.07 -7.30 -14.21
N VAL A 88 4.34 -7.26 -14.63
CA VAL A 88 5.02 -6.04 -15.07
C VAL A 88 4.29 -5.40 -16.23
N GLN A 89 4.04 -4.10 -16.12
CA GLN A 89 3.42 -3.30 -17.15
C GLN A 89 4.50 -2.60 -17.98
N ALA A 90 4.38 -2.60 -19.31
CA ALA A 90 5.24 -1.82 -20.18
C ALA A 90 4.52 -0.53 -20.57
N TYR A 91 5.02 0.60 -20.15
CA TYR A 91 4.46 1.91 -20.45
C TYR A 91 5.39 2.72 -21.34
N LYS A 92 4.84 3.77 -21.93
CA LYS A 92 5.62 4.77 -22.67
C LYS A 92 5.64 6.07 -21.90
N PRO A 93 6.71 6.88 -22.00
CA PRO A 93 6.69 8.27 -21.55
C PRO A 93 5.45 9.02 -22.07
N GLY A 94 4.80 9.82 -21.24
CA GLY A 94 3.57 10.52 -21.56
C GLY A 94 2.30 9.66 -21.59
N GLN A 95 2.40 8.34 -21.41
CA GLN A 95 1.23 7.46 -21.41
C GLN A 95 0.36 7.69 -20.18
N LYS A 96 -0.97 7.77 -20.42
CA LYS A 96 -1.98 7.75 -19.38
C LYS A 96 -2.24 6.33 -18.90
N VAL A 97 -2.27 6.13 -17.59
CA VAL A 97 -2.55 4.86 -16.92
C VAL A 97 -3.72 5.07 -15.97
N THR A 98 -4.80 4.32 -16.18
CA THR A 98 -5.94 4.31 -15.25
C THR A 98 -5.65 3.34 -14.10
N ILE A 99 -5.80 3.83 -12.88
CA ILE A 99 -5.64 3.04 -11.65
C ILE A 99 -6.99 2.91 -10.97
N GLU A 100 -7.33 1.69 -10.54
CA GLU A 100 -8.52 1.41 -9.75
C GLU A 100 -8.10 0.95 -8.36
N VAL A 101 -8.66 1.58 -7.34
CA VAL A 101 -8.42 1.29 -5.91
C VAL A 101 -9.71 0.81 -5.29
N GLN A 102 -9.64 -0.27 -4.52
CA GLN A 102 -10.70 -0.71 -3.64
C GLN A 102 -10.45 -0.15 -2.24
N LEU A 103 -11.44 0.56 -1.69
CA LEU A 103 -11.52 0.95 -0.28
C LEU A 103 -12.61 0.09 0.36
N THR A 104 -12.29 -0.62 1.44
CA THR A 104 -13.26 -1.47 2.13
C THR A 104 -13.61 -0.92 3.51
N ILE A 105 -12.64 -0.33 4.21
CA ILE A 105 -12.86 0.38 5.47
C ILE A 105 -12.12 1.72 5.38
N PRO A 106 -12.83 2.85 5.41
CA PRO A 106 -12.24 4.18 5.22
C PRO A 106 -11.58 4.71 6.49
N HIS A 107 -10.52 5.51 6.30
CA HIS A 107 -9.94 6.38 7.33
C HIS A 107 -9.48 7.67 6.70
N ALA A 108 -10.12 8.77 7.06
CA ALA A 108 -9.76 10.08 6.53
C ALA A 108 -8.26 10.37 6.73
N GLY A 109 -7.60 10.79 5.64
CA GLY A 109 -6.17 11.06 5.70
C GLY A 109 -5.62 11.68 4.44
N SER A 110 -4.36 11.44 4.19
CA SER A 110 -3.65 11.84 2.99
C SER A 110 -3.29 10.63 2.13
N ALA A 111 -3.23 10.82 0.81
CA ALA A 111 -2.78 9.78 -0.11
C ALA A 111 -2.00 10.40 -1.26
N ASN A 112 -1.15 9.58 -1.88
CA ASN A 112 -0.48 9.95 -3.11
C ASN A 112 -0.25 8.72 -4.01
N VAL A 113 0.04 9.00 -5.26
CA VAL A 113 0.52 8.01 -6.23
C VAL A 113 1.84 8.52 -6.75
N SER A 114 2.90 7.74 -6.62
CA SER A 114 4.26 8.15 -6.94
C SER A 114 5.02 7.05 -7.68
N ILE A 115 6.00 7.43 -8.47
CA ILE A 115 7.01 6.48 -8.95
C ILE A 115 8.08 6.37 -7.87
N VAL A 116 8.36 5.14 -7.47
CA VAL A 116 9.34 4.84 -6.42
C VAL A 116 10.45 3.96 -6.99
N ASP A 117 11.71 4.38 -6.76
CA ASP A 117 12.90 3.55 -6.96
C ASP A 117 12.91 2.44 -5.90
N THR A 118 12.87 1.19 -6.32
CA THR A 118 12.74 0.05 -5.42
C THR A 118 13.99 -0.23 -4.62
N LYS A 119 15.17 0.18 -5.13
CA LYS A 119 16.45 -0.03 -4.46
C LYS A 119 16.66 0.92 -3.29
N THR A 120 16.21 2.16 -3.45
CA THR A 120 16.43 3.22 -2.45
C THR A 120 15.20 3.55 -1.63
N ASN A 121 14.02 3.04 -2.04
CA ASN A 121 12.71 3.40 -1.51
C ASN A 121 12.49 4.92 -1.50
N THR A 122 12.82 5.57 -2.60
CA THR A 122 12.67 7.02 -2.76
C THR A 122 11.78 7.36 -3.95
N ILE A 123 10.99 8.41 -3.81
CA ILE A 123 10.15 8.92 -4.90
C ILE A 123 11.05 9.51 -6.00
N ILE A 124 10.78 9.15 -7.25
CA ILE A 124 11.41 9.74 -8.45
C ILE A 124 10.54 10.90 -8.93
N GLY A 125 11.06 12.10 -8.90
CA GLY A 125 10.31 13.30 -9.26
C GLY A 125 9.28 13.71 -8.23
N GLU A 126 8.16 14.28 -8.69
CA GLU A 126 7.03 14.67 -7.86
C GLU A 126 5.95 13.57 -7.87
N PRO A 127 5.06 13.50 -6.86
CA PRO A 127 3.92 12.60 -6.90
C PRO A 127 3.07 12.83 -8.17
N LEU A 128 2.69 11.74 -8.84
CA LEU A 128 1.84 11.80 -10.04
C LEU A 128 0.43 12.31 -9.72
N LEU A 129 -0.02 12.02 -8.50
CA LEU A 129 -1.30 12.46 -7.97
C LEU A 129 -1.22 12.55 -6.45
N SER A 130 -1.92 13.53 -5.85
CA SER A 130 -1.87 13.73 -4.40
C SER A 130 -3.21 14.20 -3.85
N TRP A 131 -3.55 13.69 -2.68
CA TRP A 131 -4.64 14.15 -1.81
C TRP A 131 -4.04 14.52 -0.46
N PRO A 132 -3.74 15.80 -0.20
CA PRO A 132 -3.08 16.22 1.04
C PRO A 132 -3.93 15.96 2.29
N SER A 133 -5.26 15.87 2.13
CA SER A 133 -6.22 15.57 3.20
C SER A 133 -7.55 15.08 2.62
N GLY A 134 -8.40 14.48 3.47
CA GLY A 134 -9.77 14.10 3.10
C GLY A 134 -9.86 12.89 2.16
N TYR A 135 -8.75 12.18 1.91
CA TYR A 135 -8.78 10.91 1.22
C TYR A 135 -9.46 9.86 2.10
N ALA A 136 -10.37 9.06 1.52
CA ALA A 136 -11.12 8.02 2.21
C ALA A 136 -11.86 8.51 3.48
N ASP A 137 -12.54 9.67 3.37
CA ASP A 137 -13.36 10.22 4.45
C ASP A 137 -14.52 9.28 4.81
N GLU A 138 -14.65 8.92 6.08
CA GLU A 138 -15.62 7.95 6.58
C GLU A 138 -17.07 8.41 6.31
N ARG A 139 -17.35 9.70 6.46
CA ARG A 139 -18.71 10.23 6.28
C ARG A 139 -19.13 10.12 4.81
N GLN A 140 -18.22 10.48 3.91
CA GLN A 140 -18.47 10.37 2.47
C GLN A 140 -18.61 8.92 2.05
N PHE A 141 -17.75 8.03 2.57
CA PHE A 141 -17.78 6.62 2.24
C PHE A 141 -19.10 5.95 2.64
N TYR A 142 -19.52 6.10 3.90
CA TYR A 142 -20.75 5.48 4.38
C TYR A 142 -22.03 6.15 3.83
N ALA A 143 -21.92 7.39 3.37
CA ALA A 143 -22.98 8.07 2.63
C ALA A 143 -23.02 7.71 1.12
N HIS A 144 -22.11 6.85 0.63
CA HIS A 144 -21.92 6.54 -0.80
C HIS A 144 -21.60 7.78 -1.65
N GLN A 145 -20.84 8.72 -1.09
CA GLN A 145 -20.45 9.99 -1.70
C GLN A 145 -18.93 10.14 -1.84
N THR A 146 -18.19 9.03 -1.76
CA THR A 146 -16.73 9.05 -2.00
C THR A 146 -16.44 9.64 -3.38
N PRO A 147 -15.57 10.66 -3.49
CA PRO A 147 -15.21 11.22 -4.78
C PRO A 147 -14.67 10.15 -5.72
N ALA A 148 -15.20 10.08 -6.94
CA ALA A 148 -14.86 9.02 -7.89
C ALA A 148 -13.35 8.95 -8.17
N ASN A 149 -12.65 10.10 -8.16
CA ASN A 149 -11.21 10.19 -8.35
C ASN A 149 -10.37 9.67 -7.17
N GLN A 150 -10.97 9.21 -6.09
CA GLN A 150 -10.26 8.52 -5.00
C GLN A 150 -10.18 7.00 -5.22
N THR A 151 -11.05 6.46 -6.06
CA THR A 151 -11.12 5.02 -6.33
C THR A 151 -10.84 4.66 -7.79
N LYS A 152 -10.96 5.63 -8.70
CA LYS A 152 -10.62 5.45 -10.11
C LYS A 152 -10.06 6.77 -10.65
N PHE A 153 -8.81 6.76 -11.06
CA PHE A 153 -8.10 7.95 -11.52
C PHE A 153 -7.05 7.60 -12.57
N ASP A 154 -6.67 8.61 -13.33
CA ASP A 154 -5.60 8.51 -14.31
C ASP A 154 -4.32 9.18 -13.76
N VAL A 155 -3.18 8.56 -14.01
CA VAL A 155 -1.86 9.16 -13.87
C VAL A 155 -1.14 9.18 -15.20
N THR A 156 -0.19 10.09 -15.38
CA THR A 156 0.62 10.15 -16.60
C THR A 156 2.06 9.75 -16.27
N ILE A 157 2.62 8.82 -17.03
CA ILE A 157 4.03 8.41 -16.90
C ILE A 157 4.91 9.61 -17.30
N PRO A 158 5.84 10.07 -16.44
CA PRO A 158 6.74 11.17 -16.78
C PRO A 158 7.58 10.90 -18.02
N GLU A 159 7.89 11.94 -18.77
CA GLU A 159 8.72 11.84 -19.97
C GLU A 159 10.21 11.79 -19.66
N ASP A 160 10.61 12.19 -18.46
CA ASP A 160 11.99 12.41 -18.04
C ASP A 160 12.54 11.33 -17.10
N LEU A 161 11.95 10.15 -17.08
CA LEU A 161 12.44 9.02 -16.27
C LEU A 161 13.83 8.54 -16.72
N GLY A 162 14.20 8.76 -17.98
CA GLY A 162 15.46 8.29 -18.56
C GLY A 162 15.56 6.77 -18.49
N SER A 163 16.70 6.24 -18.06
CA SER A 163 16.91 4.81 -17.90
C SER A 163 16.57 4.28 -16.50
N LYS A 164 16.04 5.11 -15.59
CA LYS A 164 15.82 4.71 -14.19
C LYS A 164 14.82 3.56 -14.07
N CYS A 165 13.78 3.55 -14.90
CA CYS A 165 12.72 2.55 -14.90
C CYS A 165 12.76 1.63 -16.14
N ALA A 166 13.90 1.52 -16.82
CA ALA A 166 14.04 0.66 -18.00
C ALA A 166 14.04 -0.83 -17.64
N ASP A 167 14.59 -1.18 -16.48
CA ASP A 167 14.68 -2.57 -16.02
C ASP A 167 13.48 -2.93 -15.13
N ALA A 168 12.85 -4.06 -15.42
CA ALA A 168 11.73 -4.58 -14.63
C ALA A 168 12.15 -4.82 -13.17
N GLY A 169 11.33 -4.35 -12.25
CA GLY A 169 11.59 -4.43 -10.80
C GLY A 169 12.39 -3.25 -10.24
N SER A 170 12.96 -2.36 -11.09
CA SER A 170 13.67 -1.15 -10.62
C SER A 170 12.75 -0.03 -10.16
N CYS A 171 11.55 0.04 -10.72
CA CYS A 171 10.53 1.03 -10.36
C CYS A 171 9.17 0.42 -10.13
N VAL A 172 8.40 1.06 -9.26
CA VAL A 172 6.98 0.78 -9.08
C VAL A 172 6.18 2.08 -9.13
N ILE A 173 4.92 2.00 -9.58
CA ILE A 173 3.91 3.00 -9.27
C ILE A 173 3.33 2.57 -7.93
N GLN A 174 3.57 3.37 -6.89
CA GLN A 174 3.06 3.11 -5.53
C GLN A 174 1.88 4.02 -5.25
N TRP A 175 0.75 3.43 -4.86
CA TRP A 175 -0.31 4.11 -4.13
C TRP A 175 -0.01 3.97 -2.65
N TRP A 176 0.08 5.11 -1.98
CA TRP A 176 0.35 5.25 -0.56
C TRP A 176 -0.78 6.05 0.08
N TRP A 177 -1.34 5.54 1.16
CA TRP A 177 -2.40 6.19 1.92
C TRP A 177 -2.11 6.10 3.41
N TYR A 178 -2.20 7.24 4.11
CA TYR A 178 -2.07 7.33 5.56
C TYR A 178 -3.39 7.78 6.17
N GLY A 179 -4.07 6.90 6.91
CA GLY A 179 -5.26 7.19 7.71
C GLY A 179 -4.87 7.90 9.02
N THR A 180 -5.08 9.21 9.08
CA THR A 180 -4.55 10.06 10.16
C THR A 180 -5.09 9.68 11.53
N GLY A 181 -6.39 9.40 11.64
CA GLY A 181 -7.03 9.02 12.91
C GLY A 181 -6.61 7.64 13.41
N ALA A 182 -6.46 6.68 12.50
CA ALA A 182 -6.04 5.32 12.79
C ALA A 182 -4.52 5.19 12.95
N LYS A 183 -3.73 6.14 12.42
CA LYS A 183 -2.26 6.09 12.33
C LYS A 183 -1.80 4.84 11.59
N GLN A 184 -2.43 4.57 10.45
CA GLN A 184 -2.19 3.38 9.64
C GLN A 184 -1.84 3.76 8.21
N THR A 185 -0.82 3.09 7.67
CA THR A 185 -0.30 3.27 6.32
C THR A 185 -0.68 2.07 5.45
N TYR A 186 -1.18 2.36 4.27
CA TYR A 186 -1.55 1.38 3.25
C TYR A 186 -0.72 1.60 2.01
N GLU A 187 -0.19 0.52 1.45
CA GLU A 187 0.68 0.56 0.27
C GLU A 187 0.25 -0.51 -0.72
N SER A 188 0.24 -0.14 -1.99
CA SER A 188 0.03 -1.08 -3.09
C SER A 188 0.84 -0.64 -4.29
N CYS A 189 1.55 -1.56 -4.94
CA CYS A 189 2.56 -1.26 -5.94
C CYS A 189 2.29 -2.01 -7.24
N ILE A 190 2.46 -1.30 -8.36
CA ILE A 190 2.42 -1.84 -9.72
C ILE A 190 3.85 -1.81 -10.27
N ASP A 191 4.42 -2.96 -10.61
CA ASP A 191 5.70 -3.03 -11.32
C ASP A 191 5.52 -2.59 -12.78
N PHE A 192 6.46 -1.77 -13.27
CA PHE A 192 6.43 -1.31 -14.65
C PHE A 192 7.83 -1.06 -15.21
N THR A 193 7.90 -0.95 -16.53
CA THR A 193 9.04 -0.40 -17.28
C THR A 193 8.58 0.77 -18.14
N ALA A 194 9.47 1.76 -18.35
CA ALA A 194 9.22 2.91 -19.22
C ALA A 194 10.53 3.40 -19.86
#